data_7ff8d35b81520f9c058cb20880e00df4
#
_entry.id   7ff8d35b81520f9c058cb20880e00df4
#
_cell.length_a   1.000
_cell.length_b   1.000
_cell.length_c   1.000
_cell.angle_alpha   90.00
_cell.angle_beta   90.00
_cell.angle_gamma   90.00
#
_symmetry.space_group_name_H-M   'P 1'
#
loop_
_entity.id
_entity.type
_entity.pdbx_description
1 polymer ?
#
loop_
_entity_poly.entity_id
_entity_poly.type
_entity_poly.pdbx_seq_one_letter_code
_entity_poly.pdbx_strand_id
1 'polypeptide(L)'
;MDGMEKLSRRFRTLLRPRLRLARPGFYFLVVLYYEELFLKLYCLHGISPVGALFTLLFTVPIAMGLGLLCGGVSPGKGRVLLVLCTGLISLWLGAQAVYYHLFKTFLTIFSLTKMGMVAGAFGGMATTEIILNWFPILMMALPVVLAALGRKKIVRDQPDPAGL
;
A
#
# COMPACT_ATOMS: atom_id res chain seq x y z
N MET A 1 -22.76 -31.78 26.02
CA MET A 1 -22.31 -31.43 24.66
C MET A 1 -22.63 -29.98 24.26
N ASP A 2 -23.58 -29.31 24.89
CA ASP A 2 -24.07 -27.95 24.55
C ASP A 2 -23.08 -26.79 24.90
N GLY A 3 -22.27 -26.96 25.93
CA GLY A 3 -21.33 -25.92 26.40
C GLY A 3 -20.16 -25.64 25.46
N MET A 4 -19.61 -26.68 24.82
CA MET A 4 -18.47 -26.54 23.88
C MET A 4 -18.93 -25.90 22.55
N GLU A 5 -20.14 -26.16 22.12
CA GLU A 5 -20.69 -25.58 20.90
C GLU A 5 -20.99 -24.06 21.07
N LYS A 6 -21.52 -23.65 22.22
CA LYS A 6 -21.68 -22.25 22.59
C LYS A 6 -20.36 -21.51 22.71
N LEU A 7 -19.32 -22.13 23.27
CA LEU A 7 -17.97 -21.56 23.36
C LEU A 7 -17.38 -21.37 21.95
N SER A 8 -17.49 -22.38 21.09
CA SER A 8 -17.04 -22.35 19.70
C SER A 8 -17.73 -21.25 18.89
N ARG A 9 -19.04 -21.07 19.08
CA ARG A 9 -19.82 -19.98 18.42
C ARG A 9 -19.38 -18.61 18.91
N ARG A 10 -19.18 -18.41 20.23
CA ARG A 10 -18.65 -17.15 20.80
C ARG A 10 -17.23 -16.84 20.32
N PHE A 11 -16.35 -17.84 20.26
CA PHE A 11 -15.00 -17.67 19.73
C PHE A 11 -14.99 -17.28 18.25
N ARG A 12 -15.85 -17.89 17.43
CA ARG A 12 -16.00 -17.53 16.01
C ARG A 12 -16.55 -16.11 15.83
N THR A 13 -17.50 -15.67 16.67
CA THR A 13 -18.03 -14.29 16.60
C THR A 13 -17.01 -13.24 17.02
N LEU A 14 -16.13 -13.54 17.97
CA LEU A 14 -15.06 -12.62 18.41
C LEU A 14 -13.86 -12.58 17.46
N LEU A 15 -13.56 -13.69 16.76
CA LEU A 15 -12.46 -13.77 15.82
C LEU A 15 -12.80 -13.20 14.43
N ARG A 16 -14.09 -13.25 14.02
CA ARG A 16 -14.53 -12.76 12.70
C ARG A 16 -14.19 -11.28 12.41
N PRO A 17 -14.42 -10.30 13.31
CA PRO A 17 -14.04 -8.92 13.04
C PRO A 17 -12.53 -8.72 12.98
N ARG A 18 -11.73 -9.44 13.81
CA ARG A 18 -10.26 -9.34 13.80
C ARG A 18 -9.64 -9.86 12.51
N LEU A 19 -10.14 -10.97 11.97
CA LEU A 19 -9.68 -11.51 10.70
C LEU A 19 -10.06 -10.62 9.50
N ARG A 20 -11.16 -9.89 9.58
CA ARG A 20 -11.60 -8.95 8.54
C ARG A 20 -10.67 -7.75 8.42
N LEU A 21 -10.16 -7.25 9.53
CA LEU A 21 -9.20 -6.17 9.59
C LEU A 21 -7.77 -6.62 9.29
N ALA A 22 -7.42 -7.85 9.65
CA ALA A 22 -6.06 -8.37 9.47
C ALA A 22 -5.67 -8.56 8.00
N ARG A 23 -6.61 -8.96 7.13
CA ARG A 23 -6.30 -9.23 5.72
C ARG A 23 -5.87 -8.00 4.92
N PRO A 24 -6.64 -6.88 4.89
CA PRO A 24 -6.21 -5.67 4.21
C PRO A 24 -4.98 -5.05 4.88
N GLY A 25 -4.84 -5.15 6.21
CA GLY A 25 -3.63 -4.73 6.92
C GLY A 25 -2.38 -5.49 6.48
N PHE A 26 -2.47 -6.82 6.39
CA PHE A 26 -1.38 -7.66 5.89
C PHE A 26 -1.05 -7.35 4.41
N TYR A 27 -2.07 -7.14 3.58
CA TYR A 27 -1.86 -6.72 2.21
C TYR A 27 -1.08 -5.41 2.13
N PHE A 28 -1.49 -4.38 2.87
CA PHE A 28 -0.77 -3.10 2.89
C PHE A 28 0.64 -3.22 3.47
N LEU A 29 0.84 -4.11 4.45
CA LEU A 29 2.18 -4.37 4.99
C LEU A 29 3.12 -4.90 3.90
N VAL A 30 2.67 -5.89 3.14
CA VAL A 30 3.47 -6.48 2.05
C VAL A 30 3.72 -5.46 0.95
N VAL A 31 2.69 -4.71 0.54
CA VAL A 31 2.81 -3.71 -0.54
C VAL A 31 3.74 -2.57 -0.15
N LEU A 32 3.51 -1.93 1.00
CA LEU A 32 4.35 -0.82 1.47
C LEU A 32 5.81 -1.26 1.67
N TYR A 33 6.02 -2.43 2.28
CA TYR A 33 7.37 -2.95 2.49
C TYR A 33 8.06 -3.24 1.16
N TYR A 34 7.35 -3.86 0.21
CA TYR A 34 7.86 -4.11 -1.14
C TYR A 34 8.25 -2.81 -1.85
N GLU A 35 7.35 -1.83 -1.91
CA GLU A 35 7.59 -0.57 -2.62
C GLU A 35 8.70 0.25 -1.99
N GLU A 36 8.75 0.33 -0.66
CA GLU A 36 9.82 1.02 0.08
C GLU A 36 11.18 0.35 -0.12
N LEU A 37 11.25 -0.97 -0.05
CA LEU A 37 12.49 -1.69 -0.32
C LEU A 37 12.94 -1.51 -1.77
N PHE A 38 11.99 -1.63 -2.71
CA PHE A 38 12.28 -1.47 -4.13
C PHE A 38 12.80 -0.06 -4.43
N LEU A 39 12.15 0.98 -3.88
CA LEU A 39 12.60 2.37 -4.01
C LEU A 39 14.03 2.55 -3.48
N LYS A 40 14.32 2.04 -2.29
CA LYS A 40 15.65 2.16 -1.67
C LYS A 40 16.72 1.41 -2.46
N LEU A 41 16.44 0.18 -2.90
CA LEU A 41 17.34 -0.58 -3.74
C LEU A 41 17.63 0.15 -5.05
N TYR A 42 16.60 0.69 -5.68
CA TYR A 42 16.69 1.36 -6.96
C TYR A 42 17.41 2.71 -6.86
N CYS A 43 17.09 3.54 -5.85
CA CYS A 43 17.68 4.86 -5.70
C CYS A 43 19.07 4.85 -5.02
N LEU A 44 19.25 4.03 -3.99
CA LEU A 44 20.44 4.03 -3.16
C LEU A 44 21.42 2.90 -3.49
N HIS A 45 21.07 2.01 -4.42
CA HIS A 45 21.88 0.86 -4.85
C HIS A 45 22.24 -0.11 -3.72
N GLY A 46 21.57 -0.05 -2.59
CA GLY A 46 21.78 -0.95 -1.47
C GLY A 46 20.93 -0.62 -0.26
N ILE A 47 20.68 -1.64 0.56
CA ILE A 47 19.98 -1.50 1.84
C ILE A 47 20.76 -2.29 2.88
N SER A 48 21.08 -1.65 4.02
CA SER A 48 21.61 -2.38 5.16
C SER A 48 20.51 -3.23 5.82
N PRO A 49 20.85 -4.38 6.43
CA PRO A 49 19.86 -5.19 7.16
C PRO A 49 19.12 -4.39 8.23
N VAL A 50 19.82 -3.50 8.91
CA VAL A 50 19.25 -2.59 9.91
C VAL A 50 18.25 -1.62 9.24
N GLY A 51 18.58 -1.06 8.08
CA GLY A 51 17.67 -0.19 7.32
C GLY A 51 16.40 -0.91 6.87
N ALA A 52 16.51 -2.18 6.44
CA ALA A 52 15.36 -3.00 6.09
C ALA A 52 14.46 -3.27 7.32
N LEU A 53 15.04 -3.52 8.49
CA LEU A 53 14.30 -3.71 9.74
C LEU A 53 13.56 -2.43 10.15
N PHE A 54 14.21 -1.27 10.09
CA PHE A 54 13.54 0.01 10.37
C PHE A 54 12.40 0.29 9.38
N THR A 55 12.61 0.00 8.10
CA THR A 55 11.53 0.12 7.09
C THR A 55 10.33 -0.73 7.49
N LEU A 56 10.54 -1.99 7.88
CA LEU A 56 9.46 -2.86 8.34
C LEU A 56 8.75 -2.28 9.58
N LEU A 57 9.52 -1.81 10.57
CA LEU A 57 8.98 -1.26 11.81
C LEU A 57 8.05 -0.07 11.56
N PHE A 58 8.45 0.86 10.68
CA PHE A 58 7.62 2.03 10.33
C PHE A 58 6.46 1.68 9.38
N THR A 59 6.59 0.64 8.59
CA THR A 59 5.53 0.18 7.68
C THR A 59 4.35 -0.44 8.44
N VAL A 60 4.60 -1.15 9.54
CA VAL A 60 3.56 -1.84 10.32
C VAL A 60 2.42 -0.91 10.76
N PRO A 61 2.65 0.22 11.47
CA PRO A 61 1.56 1.08 11.93
C PRO A 61 0.77 1.71 10.78
N ILE A 62 1.44 2.06 9.68
CA ILE A 62 0.79 2.63 8.48
C ILE A 62 -0.11 1.57 7.82
N ALA A 63 0.42 0.36 7.63
CA ALA A 63 -0.32 -0.75 7.06
C ALA A 63 -1.54 -1.14 7.89
N MET A 64 -1.40 -1.14 9.22
CA MET A 64 -2.51 -1.38 10.13
C MET A 64 -3.58 -0.28 10.04
N GLY A 65 -3.19 0.99 10.01
CA GLY A 65 -4.10 2.12 9.83
C GLY A 65 -4.89 2.03 8.53
N LEU A 66 -4.22 1.76 7.40
CA LEU A 66 -4.87 1.56 6.11
C LEU A 66 -5.77 0.31 6.09
N GLY A 67 -5.34 -0.75 6.75
CA GLY A 67 -6.14 -1.96 6.93
C GLY A 67 -7.43 -1.71 7.69
N LEU A 68 -7.36 -0.92 8.77
CA LEU A 68 -8.51 -0.47 9.55
C LEU A 68 -9.47 0.38 8.71
N LEU A 69 -8.95 1.33 7.95
CA LEU A 69 -9.75 2.17 7.04
C LEU A 69 -10.51 1.32 6.01
N CYS A 70 -9.83 0.39 5.35
CA CYS A 70 -10.44 -0.47 4.33
C CYS A 70 -11.38 -1.53 4.91
N GLY A 71 -11.05 -2.08 6.10
CA GLY A 71 -11.84 -3.12 6.77
C GLY A 71 -12.99 -2.57 7.60
N GLY A 72 -12.93 -1.32 8.04
CA GLY A 72 -13.94 -0.66 8.87
C GLY A 72 -15.17 -0.16 8.12
N VAL A 73 -15.08 -0.05 6.79
CA VAL A 73 -16.20 0.39 5.94
C VAL A 73 -16.94 -0.81 5.31
N SER A 74 -18.06 -0.55 4.62
CA SER A 74 -18.79 -1.60 3.89
C SER A 74 -17.89 -2.26 2.84
N PRO A 75 -18.05 -3.56 2.53
CA PRO A 75 -17.15 -4.32 1.65
C PRO A 75 -16.98 -3.70 0.27
N GLY A 76 -18.04 -3.12 -0.32
CA GLY A 76 -17.98 -2.43 -1.60
C GLY A 76 -17.06 -1.21 -1.55
N LYS A 77 -17.27 -0.34 -0.56
CA LYS A 77 -16.44 0.86 -0.34
C LYS A 77 -15.00 0.48 0.03
N GLY A 78 -14.82 -0.54 0.88
CA GLY A 78 -13.50 -1.03 1.28
C GLY A 78 -12.66 -1.54 0.10
N ARG A 79 -13.28 -2.19 -0.90
CA ARG A 79 -12.61 -2.62 -2.14
C ARG A 79 -12.14 -1.45 -2.99
N VAL A 80 -12.96 -0.41 -3.11
CA VAL A 80 -12.57 0.81 -3.85
C VAL A 80 -11.46 1.51 -3.10
N LEU A 81 -11.60 1.67 -1.78
CA LEU A 81 -10.60 2.33 -0.94
C LEU A 81 -9.25 1.59 -0.96
N LEU A 82 -9.25 0.25 -0.96
CA LEU A 82 -8.04 -0.56 -1.11
C LEU A 82 -7.27 -0.20 -2.39
N VAL A 83 -7.96 -0.16 -3.54
CA VAL A 83 -7.34 0.16 -4.83
C VAL A 83 -6.86 1.61 -4.87
N LEU A 84 -7.67 2.54 -4.37
CA LEU A 84 -7.32 3.97 -4.31
C LEU A 84 -6.09 4.22 -3.42
N CYS A 85 -6.08 3.67 -2.20
CA CYS A 85 -4.94 3.83 -1.29
C CYS A 85 -3.67 3.21 -1.87
N THR A 86 -3.76 2.00 -2.45
CA THR A 86 -2.62 1.37 -3.13
C THR A 86 -2.13 2.25 -4.29
N GLY A 87 -3.04 2.75 -5.13
CA GLY A 87 -2.69 3.63 -6.24
C GLY A 87 -2.02 4.93 -5.81
N LEU A 88 -2.49 5.55 -4.74
CA LEU A 88 -1.87 6.76 -4.19
C LEU A 88 -0.47 6.49 -3.63
N ILE A 89 -0.27 5.35 -2.96
CA ILE A 89 1.04 4.95 -2.43
C ILE A 89 2.01 4.70 -3.59
N SER A 90 1.62 3.89 -4.57
CA SER A 90 2.46 3.58 -5.73
C SER A 90 2.78 4.83 -6.56
N LEU A 91 1.81 5.73 -6.72
CA LEU A 91 2.03 7.02 -7.38
C LEU A 91 3.03 7.89 -6.63
N TRP A 92 2.88 7.98 -5.30
CA TRP A 92 3.79 8.76 -4.44
C TRP A 92 5.21 8.21 -4.49
N LEU A 93 5.40 6.91 -4.33
CA LEU A 93 6.73 6.28 -4.35
C LEU A 93 7.34 6.28 -5.75
N GLY A 94 6.52 6.12 -6.80
CA GLY A 94 6.96 6.30 -8.18
C GLY A 94 7.43 7.73 -8.47
N ALA A 95 6.72 8.74 -7.98
CA ALA A 95 7.14 10.14 -8.08
C ALA A 95 8.46 10.39 -7.32
N GLN A 96 8.65 9.75 -6.15
CA GLN A 96 9.91 9.80 -5.41
C GLN A 96 11.08 9.23 -6.23
N ALA A 97 10.86 8.11 -6.92
CA ALA A 97 11.90 7.49 -7.76
C ALA A 97 12.33 8.41 -8.91
N VAL A 98 11.38 8.98 -9.66
CA VAL A 98 11.66 9.92 -10.75
C VAL A 98 12.35 11.18 -10.23
N TYR A 99 11.85 11.75 -9.14
CA TYR A 99 12.42 12.94 -8.52
C TYR A 99 13.86 12.70 -8.06
N TYR A 100 14.14 11.55 -7.45
CA TYR A 100 15.48 11.18 -7.02
C TYR A 100 16.46 11.07 -8.20
N HIS A 101 16.04 10.55 -9.34
CA HIS A 101 16.90 10.45 -10.53
C HIS A 101 17.27 11.82 -11.08
N LEU A 102 16.31 12.78 -11.07
CA LEU A 102 16.55 14.15 -11.51
C LEU A 102 17.44 14.96 -10.56
N PHE A 103 17.15 14.88 -9.26
CA PHE A 103 17.71 15.84 -8.28
C PHE A 103 18.67 15.19 -7.26
N LYS A 104 18.81 13.86 -7.30
CA LYS A 104 19.62 13.06 -6.33
C LYS A 104 19.21 13.26 -4.87
N THR A 105 17.99 13.75 -4.64
CA THR A 105 17.34 13.90 -3.33
C THR A 105 15.91 13.41 -3.39
N PHE A 106 15.34 13.02 -2.24
CA PHE A 106 13.94 12.65 -2.17
C PHE A 106 13.03 13.88 -2.16
N LEU A 107 11.83 13.70 -2.73
CA LEU A 107 10.80 14.72 -2.74
C LEU A 107 10.35 15.06 -1.32
N THR A 108 10.51 16.32 -0.93
CA THR A 108 10.06 16.84 0.37
C THR A 108 8.78 17.66 0.22
N ILE A 109 8.09 17.92 1.33
CA ILE A 109 6.90 18.80 1.34
C ILE A 109 7.27 20.21 0.80
N PHE A 110 8.46 20.70 1.13
CA PHE A 110 8.97 21.97 0.59
C PHE A 110 9.13 21.93 -0.94
N SER A 111 9.62 20.81 -1.49
CA SER A 111 9.76 20.63 -2.92
C SER A 111 8.40 20.63 -3.63
N LEU A 112 7.33 20.13 -2.99
CA LEU A 112 5.97 20.18 -3.51
C LEU A 112 5.46 21.61 -3.68
N THR A 113 5.80 22.52 -2.77
CA THR A 113 5.38 23.95 -2.91
C THR A 113 6.02 24.65 -4.10
N LYS A 114 7.17 24.15 -4.57
CA LYS A 114 7.89 24.64 -5.74
C LYS A 114 7.61 23.83 -7.03
N MET A 115 6.74 22.84 -6.95
CA MET A 115 6.51 21.88 -8.03
C MET A 115 6.03 22.52 -9.33
N GLY A 116 5.26 23.61 -9.26
CA GLY A 116 4.83 24.37 -10.44
C GLY A 116 6.00 25.00 -11.21
N MET A 117 6.97 25.57 -10.51
CA MET A 117 8.19 26.11 -11.12
C MET A 117 9.09 24.99 -11.66
N VAL A 118 9.21 23.90 -10.93
CA VAL A 118 10.01 22.73 -11.33
C VAL A 118 9.39 22.06 -12.57
N ALA A 119 8.08 21.89 -12.62
CA ALA A 119 7.40 21.32 -13.78
C ALA A 119 7.56 22.20 -15.05
N GLY A 120 7.50 23.51 -14.90
CA GLY A 120 7.73 24.44 -16.01
C GLY A 120 9.16 24.40 -16.54
N ALA A 121 10.15 24.34 -15.64
CA ALA A 121 11.58 24.36 -16.01
C ALA A 121 12.12 22.99 -16.45
N PHE A 122 11.64 21.90 -15.85
CA PHE A 122 12.21 20.54 -16.00
C PHE A 122 11.20 19.53 -16.54
N GLY A 123 10.02 19.95 -17.01
CA GLY A 123 8.97 19.04 -17.48
C GLY A 123 9.43 18.10 -18.61
N GLY A 124 10.23 18.59 -19.55
CA GLY A 124 10.81 17.76 -20.61
C GLY A 124 11.79 16.73 -20.09
N MET A 125 12.64 17.10 -19.11
CA MET A 125 13.56 16.15 -18.46
C MET A 125 12.81 15.10 -17.64
N ALA A 126 11.76 15.50 -16.92
CA ALA A 126 10.91 14.56 -16.16
C ALA A 126 10.25 13.54 -17.10
N THR A 127 9.74 13.97 -18.25
CA THR A 127 9.17 13.06 -19.25
C THR A 127 10.21 12.06 -19.77
N THR A 128 11.42 12.54 -20.07
CA THR A 128 12.52 11.66 -20.49
C THR A 128 12.89 10.66 -19.41
N GLU A 129 12.99 11.09 -18.16
CA GLU A 129 13.27 10.20 -17.02
C GLU A 129 12.17 9.15 -16.82
N ILE A 130 10.89 9.51 -16.97
CA ILE A 130 9.77 8.56 -16.92
C ILE A 130 9.92 7.49 -18.01
N ILE A 131 10.27 7.88 -19.23
CA ILE A 131 10.44 6.97 -20.34
C ILE A 131 11.65 6.05 -20.13
N LEU A 132 12.79 6.59 -19.69
CA LEU A 132 14.00 5.82 -19.41
C LEU A 132 13.83 4.85 -18.23
N ASN A 133 13.02 5.24 -17.25
CA ASN A 133 12.76 4.46 -16.03
C ASN A 133 11.40 3.72 -16.08
N TRP A 134 10.92 3.34 -17.28
CA TRP A 134 9.64 2.66 -17.44
C TRP A 134 9.55 1.34 -16.63
N PHE A 135 10.64 0.59 -16.53
CA PHE A 135 10.67 -0.69 -15.83
C PHE A 135 10.44 -0.55 -14.32
N PRO A 136 11.19 0.28 -13.57
CA PRO A 136 10.90 0.51 -12.16
C PRO A 136 9.51 1.12 -11.90
N ILE A 137 9.04 1.99 -12.77
CA ILE A 137 7.68 2.54 -12.65
C ILE A 137 6.63 1.42 -12.82
N LEU A 138 6.84 0.50 -13.77
CA LEU A 138 5.97 -0.65 -13.96
C LEU A 138 5.99 -1.58 -12.73
N MET A 139 7.16 -1.83 -12.15
CA MET A 139 7.28 -2.62 -10.91
C MET A 139 6.53 -1.97 -9.74
N MET A 140 6.58 -0.65 -9.60
CA MET A 140 5.81 0.09 -8.59
C MET A 140 4.31 0.13 -8.88
N ALA A 141 3.88 0.03 -10.14
CA ALA A 141 2.47 -0.07 -10.51
C ALA A 141 1.87 -1.49 -10.30
N LEU A 142 2.71 -2.52 -10.19
CA LEU A 142 2.29 -3.91 -10.04
C LEU A 142 1.36 -4.14 -8.83
N PRO A 143 1.59 -3.57 -7.63
CA PRO A 143 0.67 -3.70 -6.50
C PRO A 143 -0.73 -3.18 -6.78
N VAL A 144 -0.87 -2.14 -7.60
CA VAL A 144 -2.19 -1.59 -7.98
C VAL A 144 -2.97 -2.59 -8.82
N VAL A 145 -2.31 -3.27 -9.77
CA VAL A 145 -2.91 -4.33 -10.57
C VAL A 145 -3.33 -5.50 -9.68
N LEU A 146 -2.46 -5.90 -8.75
CA LEU A 146 -2.77 -6.96 -7.77
C LEU A 146 -3.93 -6.56 -6.85
N ALA A 147 -4.01 -5.30 -6.42
CA ALA A 147 -5.14 -4.77 -5.66
C ALA A 147 -6.44 -4.87 -6.45
N ALA A 148 -6.43 -4.41 -7.70
CA ALA A 148 -7.61 -4.40 -8.56
C ALA A 148 -8.15 -5.82 -8.81
N LEU A 149 -7.26 -6.77 -9.10
CA LEU A 149 -7.60 -8.18 -9.33
C LEU A 149 -7.98 -8.90 -8.03
N GLY A 150 -7.24 -8.66 -6.94
CA GLY A 150 -7.38 -9.33 -5.65
C GLY A 150 -8.42 -8.72 -4.71
N ARG A 151 -9.00 -7.54 -5.01
CA ARG A 151 -9.88 -6.77 -4.11
C ARG A 151 -11.00 -7.57 -3.46
N LYS A 152 -11.61 -8.50 -4.19
CA LYS A 152 -12.70 -9.37 -3.67
C LYS A 152 -12.19 -10.41 -2.66
N LYS A 153 -10.94 -10.87 -2.81
CA LYS A 153 -10.32 -11.85 -1.89
C LYS A 153 -9.77 -11.16 -0.65
N ILE A 154 -9.22 -9.95 -0.79
CA ILE A 154 -8.62 -9.16 0.29
C ILE A 154 -9.73 -8.57 1.18
N VAL A 155 -10.74 -7.92 0.56
CA VAL A 155 -11.92 -7.38 1.25
C VAL A 155 -13.12 -8.25 0.92
N ARG A 156 -13.39 -9.25 1.77
CA ARG A 156 -14.41 -10.27 1.57
C ARG A 156 -15.78 -9.78 2.04
N ASP A 157 -16.85 -10.13 1.27
CA ASP A 157 -18.22 -9.95 1.73
C ASP A 157 -18.52 -10.80 2.97
N GLN A 158 -19.35 -10.30 3.89
CA GLN A 158 -19.94 -11.15 4.91
C GLN A 158 -20.93 -12.09 4.22
N PRO A 159 -20.94 -13.40 4.55
CA PRO A 159 -22.13 -14.18 4.32
C PRO A 159 -23.25 -13.55 5.16
N ASP A 160 -24.38 -13.26 4.52
CA ASP A 160 -25.57 -12.72 5.18
C ASP A 160 -25.95 -13.61 6.36
N PRO A 161 -26.11 -13.06 7.58
CA PRO A 161 -26.53 -13.86 8.73
C PRO A 161 -28.01 -14.31 8.63
N ALA A 162 -28.76 -13.84 7.63
CA ALA A 162 -30.17 -14.14 7.40
C ALA A 162 -30.41 -15.41 6.56
N GLY A 163 -29.39 -16.15 6.18
CA GLY A 163 -29.48 -17.38 5.39
C GLY A 163 -29.31 -18.69 6.19
N LEU A 164 -29.54 -18.67 7.53
CA LEU A 164 -29.54 -19.89 8.39
C LEU A 164 -30.81 -19.91 9.21
#